data_0cedab364fc37f677593a9304fca6139
#
_entry.id   0cedab364fc37f677593a9304fca6139
#
_cell.length_a   1.000
_cell.length_b   1.000
_cell.length_c   1.000
_cell.angle_alpha   90.00
_cell.angle_beta   90.00
_cell.angle_gamma   90.00
#
_symmetry.space_group_name_H-M   'P 1'
#
loop_
_entity.id
_entity.type
_entity.pdbx_description
1 polymer ?
#
loop_
_entity_poly.entity_id
_entity_poly.type
_entity_poly.pdbx_seq_one_letter_code
_entity_poly.pdbx_strand_id
1 'polypeptide(L)'
;MSRWADDPERAASDLLERCLDAVDLTGRVLLANQAYHPPAGLAGRGTEHWNRRLVGAPAAYPGSGKATPWPPAGPFAVVLLRLPKAKDEQEMAAHACLSVLAPDGQLVVYGGNAEGIRSAATMLEGLCGAVATLAKRGHGRVLAAVRPAQSGHLRASLSAWRSTASLEIGGQRRPWISYPGVFAAGRVDEGTALLIGALPTLGTGARVLDYGCGSGLIGAAVLRQSCTTRLDALDSDSVALEAARQNLSSAHCVLGTSLGEVGATRYDAILSNPPLRQGMAEDHTLLQHLIAAAPGHLRAGGILQIVVQRRVPLERWLAQHFASVAIAAETGRYRVWRAQADGKAH
;
A
#
# COMPACT_ATOMS: atom_id res chain seq x y z
N MET A 1 -24.25 -13.05 10.62
CA MET A 1 -22.89 -12.51 10.46
C MET A 1 -22.95 -10.99 10.56
N SER A 2 -21.95 -10.34 11.17
CA SER A 2 -22.01 -8.88 11.32
C SER A 2 -21.51 -8.22 10.02
N ARG A 3 -22.14 -7.12 9.57
CA ARG A 3 -21.67 -6.33 8.40
C ARG A 3 -20.19 -5.97 8.44
N TRP A 4 -19.60 -5.86 9.63
CA TRP A 4 -18.17 -5.62 9.84
C TRP A 4 -17.26 -6.79 9.48
N ALA A 5 -17.78 -8.01 9.45
CA ALA A 5 -17.02 -9.19 9.03
C ALA A 5 -17.04 -9.34 7.50
N ASP A 6 -18.14 -8.95 6.88
CA ASP A 6 -18.35 -9.13 5.45
C ASP A 6 -17.79 -7.94 4.62
N ASP A 7 -17.99 -6.70 5.07
CA ASP A 7 -17.50 -5.49 4.43
C ASP A 7 -17.20 -4.37 5.46
N PRO A 8 -15.99 -4.37 6.05
CA PRO A 8 -15.61 -3.38 7.05
C PRO A 8 -15.52 -1.95 6.51
N GLU A 9 -15.24 -1.76 5.22
CA GLU A 9 -15.20 -0.45 4.57
C GLU A 9 -16.58 0.19 4.55
N ARG A 10 -17.55 -0.53 4.02
CA ARG A 10 -18.93 -0.08 3.96
C ARG A 10 -19.52 0.13 5.35
N ALA A 11 -19.26 -0.80 6.28
CA ALA A 11 -19.76 -0.69 7.65
C ALA A 11 -19.21 0.55 8.37
N ALA A 12 -17.94 0.94 8.10
CA ALA A 12 -17.34 2.15 8.65
C ALA A 12 -17.97 3.42 8.05
N SER A 13 -18.19 3.44 6.73
CA SER A 13 -18.84 4.56 6.04
C SER A 13 -20.30 4.73 6.47
N ASP A 14 -21.05 3.64 6.60
CA ASP A 14 -22.43 3.67 7.12
C ASP A 14 -22.50 4.20 8.57
N LEU A 15 -21.46 3.94 9.37
CA LEU A 15 -21.39 4.45 10.73
C LEU A 15 -21.06 5.94 10.77
N LEU A 16 -20.13 6.41 9.93
CA LEU A 16 -19.83 7.84 9.78
C LEU A 16 -21.05 8.60 9.28
N GLU A 17 -21.75 8.10 8.24
CA GLU A 17 -22.97 8.70 7.70
C GLU A 17 -23.99 9.08 8.77
N ARG A 18 -24.18 8.20 9.76
CA ARG A 18 -25.15 8.39 10.86
C ARG A 18 -24.83 9.52 11.82
N CYS A 19 -23.63 10.04 11.79
CA CYS A 19 -23.20 11.11 12.69
C CYS A 19 -22.64 12.33 11.94
N LEU A 20 -22.82 12.41 10.62
CA LEU A 20 -22.41 13.58 9.86
C LEU A 20 -23.10 14.86 10.30
N ASP A 21 -24.34 14.79 10.78
CA ASP A 21 -25.07 15.96 11.32
C ASP A 21 -24.42 16.53 12.60
N ALA A 22 -23.58 15.74 13.30
CA ALA A 22 -22.81 16.20 14.46
C ALA A 22 -21.44 16.79 14.07
N VAL A 23 -21.11 16.85 12.78
CA VAL A 23 -19.86 17.38 12.25
C VAL A 23 -20.15 18.64 11.46
N ASP A 24 -19.52 19.74 11.83
CA ASP A 24 -19.62 20.97 11.04
C ASP A 24 -18.85 20.85 9.72
N LEU A 25 -19.56 20.55 8.65
CA LEU A 25 -19.01 20.39 7.31
C LEU A 25 -18.95 21.71 6.52
N THR A 26 -19.00 22.85 7.18
CA THR A 26 -18.77 24.15 6.53
C THR A 26 -17.28 24.32 6.19
N GLY A 27 -16.98 24.94 5.06
CA GLY A 27 -15.62 25.13 4.58
C GLY A 27 -15.04 23.90 3.83
N ARG A 28 -13.71 23.85 3.69
CA ARG A 28 -13.04 22.76 2.95
C ARG A 28 -13.01 21.46 3.78
N VAL A 29 -13.42 20.39 3.15
CA VAL A 29 -13.45 19.04 3.74
C VAL A 29 -12.52 18.12 2.99
N LEU A 30 -11.65 17.40 3.74
CA LEU A 30 -10.78 16.36 3.20
C LEU A 30 -11.28 14.98 3.62
N LEU A 31 -11.52 14.11 2.67
CA LEU A 31 -11.78 12.68 2.89
C LEU A 31 -10.48 11.91 2.71
N ALA A 32 -9.97 11.35 3.80
CA ALA A 32 -8.66 10.75 3.84
C ALA A 32 -8.72 9.22 3.98
N ASN A 33 -7.92 8.52 3.18
CA ASN A 33 -7.72 7.07 3.21
C ASN A 33 -9.01 6.25 2.97
N GLN A 34 -9.97 6.82 2.25
CA GLN A 34 -11.24 6.18 1.91
C GLN A 34 -11.11 5.38 0.60
N ALA A 35 -11.35 4.06 0.68
CA ALA A 35 -11.17 3.18 -0.47
C ALA A 35 -12.35 3.21 -1.46
N TYR A 36 -13.58 2.88 -1.03
CA TYR A 36 -14.66 2.56 -1.99
C TYR A 36 -16.00 3.26 -1.77
N HIS A 37 -16.43 3.51 -0.55
CA HIS A 37 -17.79 3.95 -0.26
C HIS A 37 -17.81 5.24 0.56
N PRO A 38 -17.72 6.42 -0.08
CA PRO A 38 -17.87 7.64 0.68
C PRO A 38 -19.28 7.70 1.28
N PRO A 39 -19.43 8.35 2.45
CA PRO A 39 -20.75 8.67 2.97
C PRO A 39 -21.59 9.42 1.95
N ALA A 40 -22.86 9.03 1.80
CA ALA A 40 -23.77 9.62 0.81
C ALA A 40 -24.02 11.11 1.09
N GLY A 41 -24.05 11.52 2.37
CA GLY A 41 -24.20 12.91 2.79
C GLY A 41 -23.04 13.84 2.38
N LEU A 42 -21.94 13.30 1.85
CA LEU A 42 -20.86 14.08 1.25
C LEU A 42 -21.00 14.27 -0.27
N ALA A 43 -21.96 13.60 -0.89
CA ALA A 43 -22.18 13.72 -2.32
C ALA A 43 -22.51 15.17 -2.71
N GLY A 44 -21.85 15.69 -3.75
CA GLY A 44 -22.05 17.04 -4.25
C GLY A 44 -21.45 18.18 -3.40
N ARG A 45 -20.75 17.87 -2.31
CA ARG A 45 -20.15 18.89 -1.40
C ARG A 45 -18.74 19.34 -1.82
N GLY A 46 -18.23 19.02 -2.97
CA GLY A 46 -16.89 19.47 -3.38
C GLY A 46 -15.77 19.02 -2.40
N THR A 47 -15.91 17.83 -1.81
CA THR A 47 -14.89 17.26 -0.91
C THR A 47 -13.62 16.96 -1.67
N GLU A 48 -12.47 17.27 -1.06
CA GLU A 48 -11.18 16.83 -1.56
C GLU A 48 -10.86 15.42 -1.04
N HIS A 49 -10.02 14.68 -1.80
CA HIS A 49 -9.66 13.31 -1.47
C HIS A 49 -8.15 13.18 -1.33
N TRP A 50 -7.74 12.45 -0.29
CA TRP A 50 -6.37 12.01 -0.11
C TRP A 50 -6.31 10.52 0.17
N ASN A 51 -5.64 9.79 -0.69
CA ASN A 51 -5.32 8.40 -0.48
C ASN A 51 -3.80 8.21 -0.57
N ARG A 52 -3.24 7.47 0.35
CA ARG A 52 -1.85 7.03 0.31
C ARG A 52 -1.65 5.95 -0.75
N ARG A 53 -2.64 5.06 -0.90
CA ARG A 53 -2.61 3.95 -1.85
C ARG A 53 -3.61 4.16 -2.97
N LEU A 54 -3.21 3.76 -4.18
CA LEU A 54 -4.19 3.55 -5.23
C LEU A 54 -5.10 2.41 -4.81
N VAL A 55 -6.37 2.66 -4.93
CA VAL A 55 -7.38 1.64 -4.72
C VAL A 55 -7.87 1.24 -6.10
N GLY A 56 -7.88 -0.05 -6.40
CA GLY A 56 -8.47 -0.60 -7.61
C GLY A 56 -9.98 -0.41 -7.60
N ALA A 57 -10.42 0.85 -7.67
CA ALA A 57 -11.82 1.22 -7.63
C ALA A 57 -12.41 1.27 -9.04
N PRO A 58 -13.72 1.06 -9.19
CA PRO A 58 -14.42 1.40 -10.43
C PRO A 58 -14.10 2.85 -10.82
N ALA A 59 -13.85 3.10 -12.09
CA ALA A 59 -13.46 4.40 -12.65
C ALA A 59 -14.40 5.59 -12.30
N ALA A 60 -15.56 5.29 -11.72
CA ALA A 60 -16.59 6.27 -11.34
C ALA A 60 -16.36 6.91 -9.96
N TYR A 61 -15.31 6.51 -9.20
CA TYR A 61 -15.11 7.04 -7.85
C TYR A 61 -14.19 8.27 -7.85
N PRO A 62 -14.64 9.46 -7.36
CA PRO A 62 -13.76 10.62 -7.27
C PRO A 62 -12.53 10.34 -6.40
N GLY A 63 -11.34 10.57 -6.95
CA GLY A 63 -10.06 10.31 -6.25
C GLY A 63 -9.50 8.90 -6.37
N SER A 64 -10.18 7.95 -7.04
CA SER A 64 -9.71 6.57 -7.23
C SER A 64 -8.38 6.45 -8.00
N GLY A 65 -8.08 7.39 -8.88
CA GLY A 65 -6.88 7.38 -9.72
C GLY A 65 -5.69 8.16 -9.16
N LYS A 66 -5.76 8.69 -7.93
CA LYS A 66 -4.69 9.51 -7.35
C LYS A 66 -4.31 9.04 -5.97
N ALA A 67 -3.02 8.79 -5.77
CA ALA A 67 -2.46 8.58 -4.46
C ALA A 67 -1.20 9.43 -4.29
N THR A 68 -1.05 10.04 -3.13
CA THR A 68 0.12 10.86 -2.79
C THR A 68 0.64 10.48 -1.41
N PRO A 69 1.97 10.58 -1.18
CA PRO A 69 2.56 10.15 0.07
C PRO A 69 2.19 11.06 1.27
N TRP A 70 1.66 12.25 0.99
CA TRP A 70 1.23 13.23 1.99
C TRP A 70 -0.04 13.94 1.53
N PRO A 71 -0.92 14.40 2.44
CA PRO A 71 -2.15 15.09 2.04
C PRO A 71 -1.89 16.40 1.30
N PRO A 72 -2.87 16.88 0.52
CA PRO A 72 -2.79 18.18 -0.14
C PRO A 72 -2.69 19.32 0.88
N ALA A 73 -2.17 20.46 0.44
CA ALA A 73 -2.03 21.63 1.31
C ALA A 73 -3.38 22.11 1.82
N GLY A 74 -3.43 22.35 3.16
CA GLY A 74 -4.59 22.95 3.83
C GLY A 74 -4.68 24.47 3.59
N PRO A 75 -5.47 25.19 4.42
CA PRO A 75 -6.17 24.65 5.58
C PRO A 75 -7.51 23.99 5.24
N PHE A 76 -7.82 22.90 5.92
CA PHE A 76 -9.13 22.25 5.90
C PHE A 76 -9.90 22.53 7.19
N ALA A 77 -11.21 22.75 7.11
CA ALA A 77 -12.07 22.88 8.28
C ALA A 77 -12.26 21.51 8.97
N VAL A 78 -12.42 20.45 8.15
CA VAL A 78 -12.64 19.09 8.61
C VAL A 78 -11.80 18.11 7.79
N VAL A 79 -11.22 17.13 8.47
CA VAL A 79 -10.63 15.93 7.85
C VAL A 79 -11.37 14.70 8.38
N LEU A 80 -11.92 13.90 7.47
CA LEU A 80 -12.57 12.63 7.76
C LEU A 80 -11.58 11.50 7.42
N LEU A 81 -10.95 10.91 8.43
CA LEU A 81 -9.91 9.90 8.27
C LEU A 81 -10.48 8.50 8.47
N ARG A 82 -10.51 7.70 7.40
CA ARG A 82 -10.66 6.24 7.52
C ARG A 82 -9.39 5.66 8.15
N LEU A 83 -9.54 5.02 9.32
CA LEU A 83 -8.41 4.53 10.09
C LEU A 83 -7.61 3.47 9.30
N PRO A 84 -6.29 3.64 9.10
CA PRO A 84 -5.43 2.61 8.54
C PRO A 84 -5.36 1.37 9.44
N LYS A 85 -5.04 0.19 8.86
CA LYS A 85 -4.93 -1.06 9.63
C LYS A 85 -3.64 -1.17 10.45
N ALA A 86 -2.52 -0.68 9.90
CA ALA A 86 -1.23 -0.74 10.58
C ALA A 86 -1.10 0.36 11.63
N LYS A 87 -0.71 0.00 12.85
CA LYS A 87 -0.69 0.92 14.01
C LYS A 87 0.29 2.10 13.81
N ASP A 88 1.46 1.85 13.25
CA ASP A 88 2.45 2.88 12.94
C ASP A 88 1.97 3.84 11.83
N GLU A 89 1.20 3.32 10.88
CA GLU A 89 0.55 4.12 9.85
C GLU A 89 -0.61 4.97 10.43
N GLN A 90 -1.34 4.46 11.43
CA GLN A 90 -2.40 5.24 12.11
C GLN A 90 -1.86 6.52 12.71
N GLU A 91 -0.72 6.43 13.40
CA GLU A 91 -0.06 7.58 14.01
C GLU A 91 0.40 8.58 12.93
N MET A 92 1.08 8.10 11.88
CA MET A 92 1.51 8.95 10.78
C MET A 92 0.33 9.64 10.09
N ALA A 93 -0.77 8.93 9.82
CA ALA A 93 -1.95 9.47 9.18
C ALA A 93 -2.66 10.52 10.06
N ALA A 94 -2.73 10.32 11.38
CA ALA A 94 -3.29 11.31 12.30
C ALA A 94 -2.47 12.60 12.30
N HIS A 95 -1.15 12.52 12.40
CA HIS A 95 -0.27 13.69 12.30
C HIS A 95 -0.41 14.40 10.95
N ALA A 96 -0.46 13.65 9.86
CA ALA A 96 -0.63 14.19 8.52
C ALA A 96 -1.95 14.96 8.38
N CYS A 97 -3.05 14.37 8.84
CA CYS A 97 -4.36 15.01 8.83
C CYS A 97 -4.41 16.25 9.72
N LEU A 98 -3.89 16.17 10.95
CA LEU A 98 -3.83 17.33 11.87
C LEU A 98 -2.98 18.47 11.31
N SER A 99 -1.92 18.16 10.55
CA SER A 99 -1.02 19.19 10.01
C SER A 99 -1.68 20.07 8.93
N VAL A 100 -2.71 19.58 8.26
CA VAL A 100 -3.41 20.30 7.18
C VAL A 100 -4.77 20.89 7.61
N LEU A 101 -5.18 20.70 8.87
CA LEU A 101 -6.37 21.34 9.42
C LEU A 101 -6.14 22.83 9.67
N ALA A 102 -7.19 23.62 9.57
CA ALA A 102 -7.23 24.99 10.08
C ALA A 102 -7.04 25.03 11.62
N PRO A 103 -6.66 26.17 12.22
CA PRO A 103 -6.86 26.37 13.66
C PRO A 103 -8.31 26.02 14.03
N ASP A 104 -8.49 25.31 15.14
CA ASP A 104 -9.80 24.80 15.62
C ASP A 104 -10.51 23.84 14.65
N GLY A 105 -9.86 23.42 13.56
CA GLY A 105 -10.36 22.44 12.63
C GLY A 105 -10.51 21.05 13.27
N GLN A 106 -11.46 20.26 12.74
CA GLN A 106 -11.84 18.98 13.33
C GLN A 106 -11.28 17.79 12.57
N LEU A 107 -10.63 16.86 13.28
CA LEU A 107 -10.27 15.54 12.80
C LEU A 107 -11.32 14.53 13.25
N VAL A 108 -12.01 13.91 12.30
CA VAL A 108 -12.96 12.81 12.55
C VAL A 108 -12.33 11.51 12.08
N VAL A 109 -12.13 10.56 12.99
CA VAL A 109 -11.51 9.25 12.70
C VAL A 109 -12.55 8.15 12.88
N TYR A 110 -12.68 7.28 11.89
CA TYR A 110 -13.68 6.22 11.91
C TYR A 110 -13.10 4.87 11.47
N GLY A 111 -13.59 3.79 12.08
CA GLY A 111 -13.10 2.44 11.83
C GLY A 111 -13.64 1.38 12.74
N GLY A 112 -13.18 0.15 12.54
CA GLY A 112 -13.57 -1.03 13.30
C GLY A 112 -12.71 -1.29 14.54
N ASN A 113 -13.28 -2.01 15.51
CA ASN A 113 -12.55 -2.45 16.70
C ASN A 113 -11.39 -3.39 16.34
N ALA A 114 -11.59 -4.25 15.34
CA ALA A 114 -10.55 -5.15 14.82
C ALA A 114 -9.44 -4.39 14.07
N GLU A 115 -9.69 -3.15 13.67
CA GLU A 115 -8.73 -2.28 13.00
C GLU A 115 -7.97 -1.36 13.97
N GLY A 116 -8.28 -1.44 15.28
CA GLY A 116 -7.56 -0.69 16.31
C GLY A 116 -8.17 0.66 16.67
N ILE A 117 -9.44 0.96 16.30
CA ILE A 117 -10.07 2.26 16.62
C ILE A 117 -10.09 2.59 18.12
N ARG A 118 -10.06 1.58 19.00
CA ARG A 118 -9.99 1.78 20.46
C ARG A 118 -8.62 2.35 20.88
N SER A 119 -7.54 1.81 20.36
CA SER A 119 -6.18 2.30 20.64
C SER A 119 -5.90 3.63 19.94
N ALA A 120 -6.55 3.88 18.81
CA ALA A 120 -6.49 5.16 18.13
C ALA A 120 -7.08 6.31 18.99
N ALA A 121 -8.10 6.05 19.82
CA ALA A 121 -8.62 7.04 20.77
C ALA A 121 -7.52 7.54 21.72
N THR A 122 -6.80 6.62 22.36
CA THR A 122 -5.70 6.98 23.29
C THR A 122 -4.56 7.72 22.57
N MET A 123 -4.22 7.32 21.35
CA MET A 123 -3.22 8.02 20.53
C MET A 123 -3.69 9.44 20.21
N LEU A 124 -4.94 9.64 19.82
CA LEU A 124 -5.52 10.96 19.54
C LEU A 124 -5.61 11.84 20.82
N GLU A 125 -5.94 11.25 21.97
CA GLU A 125 -5.90 11.94 23.27
C GLU A 125 -4.51 12.50 23.57
N GLY A 126 -3.46 11.72 23.29
CA GLY A 126 -2.07 12.17 23.42
C GLY A 126 -1.69 13.30 22.47
N LEU A 127 -2.31 13.38 21.28
CA LEU A 127 -2.03 14.41 20.28
C LEU A 127 -2.88 15.68 20.46
N CYS A 128 -4.15 15.52 20.83
CA CYS A 128 -5.13 16.60 20.82
C CYS A 128 -5.63 17.00 22.22
N GLY A 129 -5.31 16.23 23.25
CA GLY A 129 -5.78 16.42 24.62
C GLY A 129 -7.16 15.84 24.89
N ALA A 130 -8.15 16.11 24.04
CA ALA A 130 -9.52 15.63 24.22
C ALA A 130 -10.04 14.94 22.94
N VAL A 131 -10.76 13.83 23.12
CA VAL A 131 -11.38 13.06 22.05
C VAL A 131 -12.83 12.74 22.40
N ALA A 132 -13.76 13.16 21.56
CA ALA A 132 -15.17 12.84 21.68
C ALA A 132 -15.49 11.55 20.89
N THR A 133 -16.39 10.73 21.41
CA THR A 133 -16.96 9.62 20.64
C THR A 133 -18.31 10.07 20.07
N LEU A 134 -18.38 10.33 18.75
CA LEU A 134 -19.60 10.75 18.06
C LEU A 134 -20.57 9.58 17.87
N ALA A 135 -20.06 8.40 17.56
CA ALA A 135 -20.86 7.20 17.42
C ALA A 135 -20.10 5.95 17.86
N LYS A 136 -20.86 4.99 18.44
CA LYS A 136 -20.40 3.65 18.78
C LYS A 136 -21.53 2.67 18.47
N ARG A 137 -21.32 1.82 17.47
CA ARG A 137 -22.32 0.81 17.10
C ARG A 137 -21.66 -0.47 16.59
N GLY A 138 -22.13 -1.60 17.11
CA GLY A 138 -21.56 -2.89 16.76
C GLY A 138 -20.06 -2.94 17.04
N HIS A 139 -19.26 -3.20 16.00
CA HIS A 139 -17.79 -3.31 16.08
C HIS A 139 -17.06 -2.07 15.62
N GLY A 140 -17.71 -0.90 15.48
CA GLY A 140 -17.10 0.34 15.00
C GLY A 140 -17.29 1.52 15.93
N ARG A 141 -16.48 2.57 15.68
CA ARG A 141 -16.54 3.88 16.35
C ARG A 141 -16.24 5.00 15.38
N VAL A 142 -16.81 6.18 15.69
CA VAL A 142 -16.42 7.46 15.11
C VAL A 142 -15.95 8.35 16.24
N LEU A 143 -14.74 8.83 16.13
CA LEU A 143 -14.03 9.67 17.10
C LEU A 143 -13.85 11.06 16.49
N ALA A 144 -13.93 12.12 17.30
CA ALA A 144 -13.63 13.47 16.88
C ALA A 144 -12.67 14.13 17.83
N ALA A 145 -11.68 14.83 17.28
CA ALA A 145 -10.71 15.64 18.01
C ALA A 145 -10.53 16.97 17.30
N VAL A 146 -10.27 18.03 18.06
CA VAL A 146 -9.95 19.35 17.52
C VAL A 146 -8.43 19.49 17.39
N ARG A 147 -7.97 20.12 16.31
CA ARG A 147 -6.55 20.42 16.14
C ARG A 147 -6.06 21.24 17.33
N PRO A 148 -4.95 20.82 18.01
CA PRO A 148 -4.44 21.55 19.14
C PRO A 148 -3.89 22.92 18.70
N ALA A 149 -4.16 23.96 19.50
CA ALA A 149 -3.65 25.32 19.23
C ALA A 149 -2.11 25.34 19.16
N GLN A 150 -1.44 24.59 20.05
CA GLN A 150 0.00 24.35 19.99
C GLN A 150 0.27 23.08 19.18
N SER A 151 0.65 23.23 17.91
CA SER A 151 0.88 22.12 16.97
C SER A 151 2.37 21.82 16.70
N GLY A 152 3.29 22.41 17.44
CA GLY A 152 4.74 22.23 17.26
C GLY A 152 5.25 20.80 17.48
N HIS A 153 4.48 19.96 18.19
CA HIS A 153 4.78 18.54 18.38
C HIS A 153 4.34 17.67 17.19
N LEU A 154 3.57 18.22 16.25
CA LEU A 154 3.13 17.47 15.08
C LEU A 154 4.28 17.24 14.10
N ARG A 155 4.44 16.01 13.67
CA ARG A 155 5.35 15.61 12.60
C ARG A 155 4.67 15.90 11.26
N ALA A 156 4.76 17.16 10.81
CA ALA A 156 3.92 17.75 9.76
C ALA A 156 4.45 17.53 8.32
N SER A 157 5.36 16.59 8.12
CA SER A 157 5.87 16.25 6.79
C SER A 157 6.21 14.76 6.70
N LEU A 158 6.16 14.19 5.51
CA LEU A 158 6.57 12.80 5.29
C LEU A 158 8.03 12.57 5.74
N SER A 159 8.93 13.52 5.46
CA SER A 159 10.35 13.41 5.83
C SER A 159 10.59 13.27 7.34
N ALA A 160 9.71 13.81 8.18
CA ALA A 160 9.77 13.65 9.62
C ALA A 160 9.50 12.19 10.09
N TRP A 161 8.95 11.34 9.23
CA TRP A 161 8.64 9.93 9.48
C TRP A 161 9.66 8.98 8.88
N ARG A 162 10.65 9.51 8.17
CA ARG A 162 11.71 8.71 7.58
C ARG A 162 12.50 7.98 8.66
N SER A 163 12.60 6.67 8.54
CA SER A 163 13.46 5.83 9.35
C SER A 163 14.58 5.23 8.48
N THR A 164 15.74 4.98 9.10
CA THR A 164 16.86 4.34 8.42
C THR A 164 17.30 3.15 9.25
N ALA A 165 17.27 1.97 8.64
CA ALA A 165 17.80 0.74 9.22
C ALA A 165 19.06 0.31 8.47
N SER A 166 19.89 -0.54 9.07
CA SER A 166 21.00 -1.17 8.38
C SER A 166 20.58 -2.56 7.94
N LEU A 167 20.43 -2.80 6.63
CA LEU A 167 20.02 -4.09 6.09
C LEU A 167 21.13 -4.75 5.30
N GLU A 168 21.17 -6.09 5.37
CA GLU A 168 21.99 -6.91 4.51
C GLU A 168 21.17 -7.38 3.31
N ILE A 169 21.57 -6.94 2.11
CA ILE A 169 20.91 -7.28 0.86
C ILE A 169 21.95 -7.86 -0.08
N GLY A 170 21.76 -9.14 -0.44
CA GLY A 170 22.72 -9.85 -1.29
C GLY A 170 24.15 -9.87 -0.74
N GLY A 171 24.35 -10.01 0.57
CA GLY A 171 25.63 -10.09 1.24
C GLY A 171 26.33 -8.74 1.49
N GLN A 172 25.65 -7.61 1.26
CA GLN A 172 26.17 -6.28 1.60
C GLN A 172 25.24 -5.56 2.58
N ARG A 173 25.84 -5.00 3.62
CA ARG A 173 25.14 -4.15 4.59
C ARG A 173 25.10 -2.71 4.09
N ARG A 174 23.89 -2.12 4.04
CA ARG A 174 23.68 -0.76 3.57
C ARG A 174 22.55 -0.06 4.36
N PRO A 175 22.57 1.29 4.46
CA PRO A 175 21.43 2.02 5.00
C PRO A 175 20.20 1.81 4.12
N TRP A 176 19.07 1.63 4.78
CA TRP A 176 17.78 1.36 4.14
C TRP A 176 16.70 2.25 4.69
N ILE A 177 16.06 3.00 3.82
CA ILE A 177 15.01 3.95 4.15
C ILE A 177 13.66 3.25 4.15
N SER A 178 12.87 3.53 5.18
CA SER A 178 11.50 3.07 5.31
C SER A 178 10.63 4.13 5.98
N TYR A 179 9.30 3.92 5.89
CA TYR A 179 8.27 4.76 6.50
C TYR A 179 7.23 3.88 7.19
N PRO A 180 6.43 4.42 8.15
CA PRO A 180 5.33 3.70 8.76
C PRO A 180 4.36 3.09 7.75
N GLY A 181 3.92 1.85 7.99
CA GLY A 181 3.00 1.12 7.12
C GLY A 181 3.60 0.56 5.83
N VAL A 182 4.87 0.82 5.51
CA VAL A 182 5.57 0.16 4.40
C VAL A 182 5.94 -1.26 4.80
N PHE A 183 5.69 -2.21 3.90
CA PHE A 183 5.93 -3.63 4.14
C PHE A 183 7.37 -3.89 4.61
N ALA A 184 7.52 -4.81 5.56
CA ALA A 184 8.78 -5.23 6.20
C ALA A 184 9.51 -4.15 7.02
N ALA A 185 9.04 -2.89 7.06
CA ALA A 185 9.47 -1.83 8.00
C ALA A 185 10.98 -1.88 8.39
N GLY A 186 11.86 -1.88 7.40
CA GLY A 186 13.32 -1.91 7.66
C GLY A 186 13.87 -3.30 8.04
N ARG A 187 13.19 -4.38 7.63
CA ARG A 187 13.67 -5.78 7.75
C ARG A 187 13.53 -6.49 6.41
N VAL A 188 14.27 -7.56 6.23
CA VAL A 188 14.04 -8.50 5.12
C VAL A 188 13.16 -9.63 5.65
N ASP A 189 11.95 -9.76 5.13
CA ASP A 189 11.08 -10.89 5.51
C ASP A 189 11.54 -12.20 4.86
N GLU A 190 11.11 -13.34 5.43
CA GLU A 190 11.53 -14.67 5.00
C GLU A 190 11.20 -14.94 3.51
N GLY A 191 10.02 -14.51 3.05
CA GLY A 191 9.62 -14.69 1.64
C GLY A 191 10.50 -13.88 0.69
N THR A 192 10.73 -12.61 1.00
CA THR A 192 11.64 -11.74 0.22
C THR A 192 13.06 -12.28 0.22
N ALA A 193 13.57 -12.74 1.38
CA ALA A 193 14.92 -13.34 1.47
C ALA A 193 15.03 -14.58 0.57
N LEU A 194 14.01 -15.47 0.59
CA LEU A 194 13.99 -16.66 -0.25
C LEU A 194 13.95 -16.30 -1.75
N LEU A 195 13.15 -15.31 -2.14
CA LEU A 195 13.07 -14.84 -3.52
C LEU A 195 14.42 -14.26 -3.99
N ILE A 196 15.05 -13.42 -3.16
CA ILE A 196 16.36 -12.82 -3.45
C ILE A 196 17.42 -13.90 -3.62
N GLY A 197 17.43 -14.94 -2.76
CA GLY A 197 18.35 -16.06 -2.86
C GLY A 197 18.16 -16.94 -4.11
N ALA A 198 16.98 -16.84 -4.74
CA ALA A 198 16.62 -17.62 -5.94
C ALA A 198 16.48 -16.76 -7.19
N LEU A 199 17.00 -15.53 -7.21
CA LEU A 199 16.89 -14.64 -8.38
C LEU A 199 17.43 -15.34 -9.64
N PRO A 200 16.78 -15.16 -10.80
CA PRO A 200 17.27 -15.72 -12.05
C PRO A 200 18.57 -15.04 -12.48
N THR A 201 19.43 -15.77 -13.18
CA THR A 201 20.56 -15.18 -13.89
C THR A 201 20.01 -14.38 -15.07
N LEU A 202 20.29 -13.08 -15.10
CA LEU A 202 19.83 -12.17 -16.12
C LEU A 202 20.96 -11.80 -17.08
N GLY A 203 20.64 -11.65 -18.35
CA GLY A 203 21.58 -11.17 -19.36
C GLY A 203 21.96 -9.70 -19.15
N THR A 204 23.06 -9.27 -19.77
CA THR A 204 23.51 -7.87 -19.79
C THR A 204 22.41 -6.97 -20.38
N GLY A 205 22.09 -5.88 -19.69
CA GLY A 205 21.05 -4.93 -20.15
C GLY A 205 19.61 -5.43 -20.01
N ALA A 206 19.40 -6.53 -19.25
CA ALA A 206 18.06 -7.05 -18.98
C ALA A 206 17.11 -5.98 -18.41
N ARG A 207 15.86 -6.07 -18.77
CA ARG A 207 14.80 -5.23 -18.20
C ARG A 207 13.96 -6.02 -17.21
N VAL A 208 13.86 -5.54 -15.99
CA VAL A 208 13.19 -6.22 -14.88
C VAL A 208 12.11 -5.33 -14.28
N LEU A 209 10.99 -5.94 -13.92
CA LEU A 209 9.94 -5.31 -13.11
C LEU A 209 9.93 -5.94 -11.71
N ASP A 210 10.05 -5.11 -10.68
CA ASP A 210 9.74 -5.43 -9.29
C ASP A 210 8.27 -5.03 -9.03
N TYR A 211 7.35 -6.00 -9.07
CA TYR A 211 5.91 -5.79 -8.94
C TYR A 211 5.47 -5.93 -7.48
N GLY A 212 4.87 -4.87 -6.92
CA GLY A 212 4.62 -4.73 -5.48
C GLY A 212 5.93 -4.52 -4.74
N CYS A 213 6.74 -3.56 -5.23
CA CYS A 213 8.14 -3.41 -4.84
C CYS A 213 8.35 -3.00 -3.37
N GLY A 214 7.31 -2.46 -2.70
CA GLY A 214 7.45 -1.93 -1.35
C GLY A 214 8.56 -0.87 -1.29
N SER A 215 9.50 -1.03 -0.37
CA SER A 215 10.70 -0.16 -0.27
C SER A 215 11.81 -0.51 -1.26
N GLY A 216 11.65 -1.51 -2.15
CA GLY A 216 12.56 -1.84 -3.23
C GLY A 216 13.60 -2.91 -2.93
N LEU A 217 13.37 -3.82 -1.97
CA LEU A 217 14.34 -4.84 -1.55
C LEU A 217 14.74 -5.80 -2.68
N ILE A 218 13.76 -6.30 -3.45
CA ILE A 218 14.00 -7.21 -4.58
C ILE A 218 14.75 -6.45 -5.67
N GLY A 219 14.29 -5.25 -6.02
CA GLY A 219 14.95 -4.40 -7.00
C GLY A 219 16.40 -4.11 -6.66
N ALA A 220 16.72 -3.84 -5.39
CA ALA A 220 18.11 -3.62 -4.94
C ALA A 220 18.98 -4.86 -5.13
N ALA A 221 18.45 -6.05 -4.86
CA ALA A 221 19.17 -7.31 -5.07
C ALA A 221 19.43 -7.56 -6.56
N VAL A 222 18.46 -7.24 -7.43
CA VAL A 222 18.60 -7.32 -8.90
C VAL A 222 19.69 -6.38 -9.42
N LEU A 223 19.64 -5.09 -9.04
CA LEU A 223 20.64 -4.11 -9.47
C LEU A 223 22.05 -4.45 -9.01
N ARG A 224 22.18 -5.21 -7.93
CA ARG A 224 23.46 -5.70 -7.44
C ARG A 224 24.03 -6.85 -8.28
N GLN A 225 23.17 -7.71 -8.85
CA GLN A 225 23.67 -8.77 -9.76
C GLN A 225 24.24 -8.18 -11.06
N SER A 226 23.64 -7.10 -11.56
CA SER A 226 24.11 -6.41 -12.77
C SER A 226 23.73 -4.94 -12.74
N CYS A 227 24.74 -4.07 -12.76
CA CYS A 227 24.54 -2.62 -12.83
C CYS A 227 23.99 -2.14 -14.18
N THR A 228 23.96 -2.99 -15.20
CA THR A 228 23.39 -2.68 -16.52
C THR A 228 21.89 -3.00 -16.60
N THR A 229 21.31 -3.63 -15.58
CA THR A 229 19.89 -3.94 -15.55
C THR A 229 19.04 -2.66 -15.51
N ARG A 230 18.00 -2.62 -16.35
CA ARG A 230 16.98 -1.59 -16.32
C ARG A 230 15.85 -2.05 -15.41
N LEU A 231 15.62 -1.33 -14.32
CA LEU A 231 14.66 -1.71 -13.30
C LEU A 231 13.47 -0.75 -13.30
N ASP A 232 12.29 -1.29 -13.49
CA ASP A 232 11.03 -0.63 -13.16
C ASP A 232 10.54 -1.21 -11.81
N ALA A 233 10.06 -0.33 -10.92
CA ALA A 233 9.55 -0.69 -9.60
C ALA A 233 8.12 -0.17 -9.46
N LEU A 234 7.14 -1.07 -9.38
CA LEU A 234 5.73 -0.74 -9.34
C LEU A 234 5.13 -1.06 -7.97
N ASP A 235 4.40 -0.11 -7.40
CA ASP A 235 3.62 -0.32 -6.18
C ASP A 235 2.37 0.58 -6.17
N SER A 236 1.33 0.16 -5.49
CA SER A 236 0.12 0.96 -5.27
C SER A 236 0.27 1.97 -4.13
N ASP A 237 1.25 1.80 -3.24
CA ASP A 237 1.53 2.65 -2.09
C ASP A 237 2.54 3.75 -2.45
N SER A 238 2.07 4.98 -2.51
CA SER A 238 2.91 6.15 -2.84
C SER A 238 4.04 6.40 -1.82
N VAL A 239 3.84 6.03 -0.55
CA VAL A 239 4.88 6.13 0.49
C VAL A 239 5.92 5.03 0.34
N ALA A 240 5.52 3.82 -0.08
CA ALA A 240 6.45 2.76 -0.42
C ALA A 240 7.34 3.15 -1.60
N LEU A 241 6.76 3.75 -2.64
CA LEU A 241 7.52 4.27 -3.79
C LEU A 241 8.45 5.42 -3.40
N GLU A 242 8.08 6.26 -2.44
CA GLU A 242 8.98 7.29 -1.93
C GLU A 242 10.22 6.66 -1.24
N ALA A 243 10.01 5.59 -0.46
CA ALA A 243 11.12 4.81 0.08
C ALA A 243 11.95 4.15 -1.03
N ALA A 244 11.30 3.53 -2.02
CA ALA A 244 11.96 2.89 -3.15
C ALA A 244 12.83 3.86 -3.96
N ARG A 245 12.35 5.07 -4.26
CA ARG A 245 13.13 6.12 -4.95
C ARG A 245 14.42 6.49 -4.21
N GLN A 246 14.37 6.53 -2.88
CA GLN A 246 15.54 6.83 -2.05
C GLN A 246 16.50 5.65 -1.92
N ASN A 247 15.99 4.42 -1.99
CA ASN A 247 16.78 3.19 -1.89
C ASN A 247 17.36 2.73 -3.24
N LEU A 248 16.71 3.07 -4.35
CA LEU A 248 16.99 2.60 -5.72
C LEU A 248 17.28 3.79 -6.64
N SER A 249 18.52 4.27 -6.65
CA SER A 249 18.92 5.50 -7.38
C SER A 249 18.73 5.43 -8.90
N SER A 250 18.63 4.23 -9.49
CA SER A 250 18.53 4.01 -10.95
C SER A 250 17.23 3.33 -11.38
N ALA A 251 16.26 3.14 -10.46
CA ALA A 251 14.98 2.53 -10.81
C ALA A 251 13.96 3.57 -11.28
N HIS A 252 13.16 3.20 -12.28
CA HIS A 252 11.95 3.94 -12.65
C HIS A 252 10.78 3.48 -11.78
N CYS A 253 10.32 4.34 -10.87
CA CYS A 253 9.24 4.02 -9.94
C CYS A 253 7.87 4.41 -10.51
N VAL A 254 6.98 3.44 -10.61
CA VAL A 254 5.64 3.56 -11.19
C VAL A 254 4.59 3.37 -10.10
N LEU A 255 3.70 4.33 -9.94
CA LEU A 255 2.54 4.20 -9.07
C LEU A 255 1.45 3.46 -9.86
N GLY A 256 1.06 2.28 -9.38
CA GLY A 256 0.12 1.44 -10.11
C GLY A 256 -0.37 0.22 -9.33
N THR A 257 -1.48 -0.34 -9.77
CA THR A 257 -2.10 -1.55 -9.21
C THR A 257 -2.02 -2.75 -10.16
N SER A 258 -1.68 -2.52 -11.42
CA SER A 258 -1.66 -3.53 -12.47
C SER A 258 -0.50 -3.34 -13.45
N LEU A 259 -0.24 -4.32 -14.30
CA LEU A 259 0.76 -4.21 -15.36
C LEU A 259 0.38 -3.19 -16.45
N GLY A 260 -0.88 -2.75 -16.49
CA GLY A 260 -1.31 -1.73 -17.45
C GLY A 260 -0.58 -0.39 -17.28
N GLU A 261 -0.14 -0.03 -16.06
CA GLU A 261 0.56 1.22 -15.77
C GLU A 261 2.00 1.25 -16.30
N VAL A 262 2.59 0.12 -16.64
CA VAL A 262 3.90 0.07 -17.33
C VAL A 262 3.76 0.08 -18.86
N GLY A 263 2.52 0.24 -19.36
CA GLY A 263 2.22 0.33 -20.79
C GLY A 263 2.64 -0.92 -21.58
N ALA A 264 3.10 -0.72 -22.81
CA ALA A 264 3.53 -1.80 -23.69
C ALA A 264 4.96 -2.34 -23.40
N THR A 265 5.53 -2.00 -22.24
CA THR A 265 6.87 -2.45 -21.85
C THR A 265 6.92 -3.97 -21.69
N ARG A 266 7.98 -4.59 -22.25
CA ARG A 266 8.24 -6.03 -22.09
C ARG A 266 9.51 -6.25 -21.30
N TYR A 267 9.46 -7.21 -20.39
CA TYR A 267 10.49 -7.52 -19.41
C TYR A 267 11.14 -8.87 -19.67
N ASP A 268 12.42 -9.00 -19.31
CA ASP A 268 13.11 -10.28 -19.24
C ASP A 268 12.72 -11.05 -17.98
N ALA A 269 12.37 -10.30 -16.91
CA ALA A 269 11.82 -10.88 -15.69
C ALA A 269 10.81 -9.94 -15.01
N ILE A 270 9.73 -10.50 -14.48
CA ILE A 270 8.80 -9.88 -13.54
C ILE A 270 8.96 -10.63 -12.21
N LEU A 271 9.28 -9.91 -11.15
CA LEU A 271 9.54 -10.45 -9.81
C LEU A 271 8.50 -9.90 -8.84
N SER A 272 7.98 -10.72 -7.91
CA SER A 272 7.00 -10.27 -6.94
C SER A 272 7.00 -11.05 -5.65
N ASN A 273 6.86 -10.33 -4.53
CA ASN A 273 6.37 -10.84 -3.26
C ASN A 273 5.01 -10.19 -2.97
N PRO A 274 3.92 -10.70 -3.57
CA PRO A 274 2.63 -10.02 -3.57
C PRO A 274 1.98 -10.02 -2.18
N PRO A 275 1.21 -8.98 -1.80
CA PRO A 275 0.40 -8.99 -0.61
C PRO A 275 -0.74 -10.00 -0.79
N LEU A 276 -0.77 -11.06 0.04
CA LEU A 276 -1.80 -12.11 -0.02
C LEU A 276 -2.93 -11.93 1.01
N ARG A 277 -2.88 -10.86 1.82
CA ARG A 277 -3.86 -10.64 2.88
C ARG A 277 -4.52 -9.28 2.75
N GLN A 278 -5.84 -9.30 2.55
CA GLN A 278 -6.70 -8.15 2.79
C GLN A 278 -7.57 -8.45 4.02
N GLY A 279 -7.15 -7.96 5.19
CA GLY A 279 -7.86 -8.24 6.44
C GLY A 279 -7.67 -9.66 6.95
N MET A 280 -8.77 -10.34 7.32
CA MET A 280 -8.75 -11.72 7.84
C MET A 280 -8.89 -12.78 6.73
N ALA A 281 -9.32 -12.40 5.52
CA ALA A 281 -9.45 -13.30 4.38
C ALA A 281 -8.22 -13.19 3.46
N GLU A 282 -7.88 -14.29 2.79
CA GLU A 282 -6.91 -14.29 1.70
C GLU A 282 -7.63 -13.88 0.41
N ASP A 283 -7.20 -12.78 -0.19
CA ASP A 283 -7.67 -12.37 -1.51
C ASP A 283 -6.56 -12.62 -2.53
N HIS A 284 -6.82 -13.57 -3.42
CA HIS A 284 -5.89 -13.94 -4.48
C HIS A 284 -6.18 -13.25 -5.81
N THR A 285 -7.17 -12.37 -5.87
CA THR A 285 -7.62 -11.73 -7.11
C THR A 285 -6.51 -10.93 -7.79
N LEU A 286 -5.77 -10.12 -7.02
CA LEU A 286 -4.63 -9.36 -7.56
C LEU A 286 -3.54 -10.27 -8.10
N LEU A 287 -3.26 -11.39 -7.41
CA LEU A 287 -2.27 -12.36 -7.84
C LEU A 287 -2.70 -13.08 -9.13
N GLN A 288 -3.96 -13.46 -9.24
CA GLN A 288 -4.51 -14.08 -10.45
C GLN A 288 -4.48 -13.10 -11.63
N HIS A 289 -4.81 -11.82 -11.42
CA HIS A 289 -4.70 -10.78 -12.45
C HIS A 289 -3.25 -10.58 -12.90
N LEU A 290 -2.29 -10.54 -11.97
CA LEU A 290 -0.87 -10.48 -12.31
C LEU A 290 -0.45 -11.64 -13.18
N ILE A 291 -0.80 -12.88 -12.80
CA ILE A 291 -0.44 -14.10 -13.53
C ILE A 291 -1.02 -14.11 -14.94
N ALA A 292 -2.29 -13.74 -15.07
CA ALA A 292 -2.97 -13.69 -16.36
C ALA A 292 -2.41 -12.63 -17.31
N ALA A 293 -2.01 -11.48 -16.78
CA ALA A 293 -1.48 -10.37 -17.58
C ALA A 293 0.02 -10.50 -17.90
N ALA A 294 0.79 -11.19 -17.06
CA ALA A 294 2.25 -11.26 -17.17
C ALA A 294 2.80 -11.76 -18.52
N PRO A 295 2.20 -12.77 -19.21
CA PRO A 295 2.69 -13.19 -20.52
C PRO A 295 2.72 -12.05 -21.54
N GLY A 296 1.73 -11.15 -21.52
CA GLY A 296 1.67 -9.96 -22.39
C GLY A 296 2.78 -8.93 -22.14
N HIS A 297 3.38 -8.96 -20.94
CA HIS A 297 4.46 -8.06 -20.52
C HIS A 297 5.82 -8.73 -20.41
N LEU A 298 5.93 -10.00 -20.80
CA LEU A 298 7.20 -10.71 -20.87
C LEU A 298 7.71 -10.78 -22.32
N ARG A 299 9.03 -10.76 -22.47
CA ARG A 299 9.69 -11.12 -23.73
C ARG A 299 9.58 -12.62 -23.97
N ALA A 300 9.84 -13.07 -25.19
CA ALA A 300 9.96 -14.50 -25.50
C ALA A 300 10.99 -15.14 -24.54
N GLY A 301 10.60 -16.21 -23.85
CA GLY A 301 11.42 -16.85 -22.83
C GLY A 301 11.59 -16.08 -21.52
N GLY A 302 10.91 -14.93 -21.38
CA GLY A 302 10.93 -14.13 -20.15
C GLY A 302 10.30 -14.86 -18.95
N ILE A 303 10.61 -14.43 -17.75
CA ILE A 303 10.34 -15.13 -16.50
C ILE A 303 9.39 -14.35 -15.62
N LEU A 304 8.32 -14.97 -15.14
CA LEU A 304 7.58 -14.53 -13.97
C LEU A 304 8.06 -15.33 -12.75
N GLN A 305 8.57 -14.64 -11.71
CA GLN A 305 9.00 -15.30 -10.49
C GLN A 305 8.32 -14.69 -9.26
N ILE A 306 7.59 -15.54 -8.53
CA ILE A 306 6.74 -15.11 -7.42
C ILE A 306 7.02 -15.96 -6.18
N VAL A 307 7.13 -15.31 -5.01
CA VAL A 307 7.15 -16.00 -3.73
C VAL A 307 5.78 -15.94 -3.07
N VAL A 308 5.30 -17.09 -2.60
CA VAL A 308 4.05 -17.21 -1.83
C VAL A 308 4.20 -18.22 -0.71
N GLN A 309 3.25 -18.21 0.24
CA GLN A 309 3.16 -19.29 1.23
C GLN A 309 2.82 -20.62 0.52
N ARG A 310 3.39 -21.72 0.99
CA ARG A 310 3.25 -23.05 0.36
C ARG A 310 1.81 -23.53 0.16
N ARG A 311 0.86 -23.07 1.00
CA ARG A 311 -0.56 -23.41 0.90
C ARG A 311 -1.29 -22.78 -0.29
N VAL A 312 -0.70 -21.74 -0.91
CA VAL A 312 -1.30 -21.07 -2.07
C VAL A 312 -1.14 -21.97 -3.30
N PRO A 313 -2.23 -22.35 -4.00
CA PRO A 313 -2.19 -23.28 -5.12
C PRO A 313 -1.71 -22.62 -6.43
N LEU A 314 -0.54 -21.95 -6.36
CA LEU A 314 -0.03 -21.10 -7.44
C LEU A 314 0.30 -21.87 -8.72
N GLU A 315 0.75 -23.11 -8.59
CA GLU A 315 1.08 -23.98 -9.72
C GLU A 315 -0.08 -24.08 -10.74
N ARG A 316 -1.29 -24.30 -10.23
CA ARG A 316 -2.49 -24.45 -11.09
C ARG A 316 -2.80 -23.16 -11.86
N TRP A 317 -2.57 -22.01 -11.27
CA TRP A 317 -2.82 -20.73 -11.93
C TRP A 317 -1.74 -20.41 -12.95
N LEU A 318 -0.47 -20.67 -12.60
CA LEU A 318 0.65 -20.47 -13.52
C LEU A 318 0.56 -21.38 -14.75
N ALA A 319 0.20 -22.67 -14.57
CA ALA A 319 0.09 -23.64 -15.65
C ALA A 319 -0.99 -23.30 -16.69
N GLN A 320 -1.92 -22.40 -16.38
CA GLN A 320 -2.92 -21.91 -17.33
C GLN A 320 -2.36 -20.88 -18.32
N HIS A 321 -1.24 -20.23 -18.00
CA HIS A 321 -0.73 -19.07 -18.72
C HIS A 321 0.74 -19.20 -19.16
N PHE A 322 1.46 -20.21 -18.67
CA PHE A 322 2.89 -20.36 -18.93
C PHE A 322 3.21 -21.79 -19.43
N ALA A 323 4.15 -21.89 -20.36
CA ALA A 323 4.59 -23.17 -20.92
C ALA A 323 5.39 -24.02 -19.94
N SER A 324 6.16 -23.38 -19.05
CA SER A 324 6.99 -24.07 -18.07
C SER A 324 6.80 -23.44 -16.69
N VAL A 325 6.58 -24.29 -15.69
CA VAL A 325 6.40 -23.89 -14.29
C VAL A 325 7.29 -24.80 -13.44
N ALA A 326 8.13 -24.21 -12.59
CA ALA A 326 9.03 -24.93 -11.72
C ALA A 326 9.15 -24.23 -10.34
N ILE A 327 9.56 -24.98 -9.33
CA ILE A 327 9.96 -24.45 -8.02
C ILE A 327 11.42 -24.02 -8.12
N ALA A 328 11.69 -22.73 -7.93
CA ALA A 328 13.05 -22.19 -7.91
C ALA A 328 13.72 -22.33 -6.53
N ALA A 329 12.94 -22.21 -5.45
CA ALA A 329 13.38 -22.44 -4.07
C ALA A 329 12.19 -22.67 -3.15
N GLU A 330 12.41 -23.34 -2.02
CA GLU A 330 11.37 -23.47 -1.00
C GLU A 330 11.94 -23.59 0.42
N THR A 331 11.12 -23.19 1.39
CA THR A 331 11.32 -23.43 2.83
C THR A 331 10.11 -24.18 3.39
N GLY A 332 10.07 -24.45 4.68
CA GLY A 332 8.89 -25.02 5.35
C GLY A 332 7.62 -24.18 5.17
N ARG A 333 7.76 -22.85 4.97
CA ARG A 333 6.65 -21.90 4.96
C ARG A 333 6.39 -21.27 3.60
N TYR A 334 7.43 -20.98 2.81
CA TYR A 334 7.37 -20.24 1.55
C TYR A 334 7.88 -21.09 0.38
N ARG A 335 7.40 -20.75 -0.80
CA ARG A 335 7.85 -21.32 -2.08
C ARG A 335 8.00 -20.23 -3.12
N VAL A 336 9.11 -20.25 -3.84
CA VAL A 336 9.37 -19.42 -5.00
C VAL A 336 9.02 -20.21 -6.25
N TRP A 337 8.06 -19.75 -6.97
CA TRP A 337 7.67 -20.30 -8.27
C TRP A 337 8.33 -19.49 -9.39
N ARG A 338 8.81 -20.20 -10.40
CA ARG A 338 9.32 -19.64 -11.65
C ARG A 338 8.50 -20.18 -12.80
N ALA A 339 7.88 -19.27 -13.55
CA ALA A 339 7.13 -19.59 -14.75
C ALA A 339 7.77 -18.89 -15.95
N GLN A 340 7.91 -19.58 -17.07
CA GLN A 340 8.56 -19.07 -18.28
C GLN A 340 7.53 -18.89 -19.39
N ALA A 341 7.52 -17.73 -20.02
CA ALA A 341 6.70 -17.44 -21.19
C ALA A 341 7.18 -18.23 -22.39
N ASP A 342 6.24 -18.55 -23.31
CA ASP A 342 6.57 -19.22 -24.56
C ASP A 342 7.64 -18.46 -25.36
N GLY A 343 8.52 -19.20 -26.01
CA GLY A 343 9.58 -18.64 -26.87
C GLY A 343 9.07 -18.02 -28.17
N LYS A 344 7.75 -18.02 -28.39
CA LYS A 344 7.13 -17.41 -29.58
C LYS A 344 6.77 -15.95 -29.24
N ALA A 345 7.34 -15.01 -30.01
CA ALA A 345 6.90 -13.62 -29.98
C ALA A 345 5.47 -13.54 -30.51
N HIS A 346 4.54 -13.04 -29.69
CA HIS A 346 3.20 -12.66 -30.12
C HIS A 346 3.19 -11.24 -30.67
#